data_d4a52559b3512cb5cf79904ef2cabc4d
#
_entry.id   d4a52559b3512cb5cf79904ef2cabc4d
#
_cell.length_a   1.000
_cell.length_b   1.000
_cell.length_c   1.000
_cell.angle_alpha   90.00
_cell.angle_beta   90.00
_cell.angle_gamma   90.00
#
_symmetry.space_group_name_H-M   'P 1'
#
loop_
_entity.id
_entity.type
_entity.pdbx_description
1 polymer ?
#
loop_
_entity_poly.entity_id
_entity_poly.type
_entity_poly.pdbx_seq_one_letter_code
_entity_poly.pdbx_strand_id
1 'polypeptide(L)'
;MRPLFHPPIEAVTVEGILHALSDPVRVAIFTDLATSDCAYNCSTFLNVTEKKIPKSTLSHHFKALREAGLIRAERRGVEMHNTSRCSEIESRFPGLIAAIINAHKIQMESAKGAGKKRSARKAK
;
A
#
# COMPACT_ATOMS: atom_id res chain seq x y z
N MET A 1 -3.45 -11.14 -24.52
CA MET A 1 -2.90 -10.30 -23.49
C MET A 1 -2.24 -11.13 -22.41
N ARG A 2 -1.06 -10.74 -21.98
CA ARG A 2 -0.36 -11.50 -21.02
C ARG A 2 -0.89 -11.28 -19.64
N PRO A 3 -1.02 -12.32 -18.84
CA PRO A 3 -1.46 -12.13 -17.48
C PRO A 3 -0.37 -11.41 -16.69
N LEU A 4 -0.80 -10.68 -15.67
CA LEU A 4 0.16 -9.98 -14.83
C LEU A 4 0.82 -10.97 -13.88
N PHE A 5 2.08 -10.70 -13.60
CA PHE A 5 2.80 -11.58 -12.70
C PHE A 5 2.39 -11.35 -11.25
N HIS A 6 2.10 -12.43 -10.56
CA HIS A 6 1.82 -12.39 -9.14
C HIS A 6 2.61 -13.51 -8.50
N PRO A 7 3.53 -13.21 -7.61
CA PRO A 7 4.29 -14.28 -6.98
C PRO A 7 3.39 -15.12 -6.09
N PRO A 8 3.66 -16.42 -6.02
CA PRO A 8 2.89 -17.26 -5.10
C PRO A 8 3.27 -16.84 -3.68
N ILE A 9 2.37 -17.11 -2.74
CA ILE A 9 2.62 -16.66 -1.37
C ILE A 9 3.91 -17.25 -0.81
N GLU A 10 4.30 -18.41 -1.26
CA GLU A 10 5.53 -19.05 -0.79
C GLU A 10 6.78 -18.29 -1.23
N ALA A 11 6.68 -17.52 -2.29
CA ALA A 11 7.81 -16.77 -2.80
C ALA A 11 7.88 -15.36 -2.22
N VAL A 12 6.87 -14.96 -1.46
CA VAL A 12 6.85 -13.63 -0.87
C VAL A 12 7.80 -13.59 0.32
N THR A 13 8.64 -12.58 0.40
CA THR A 13 9.61 -12.49 1.49
C THR A 13 9.39 -11.22 2.30
N VAL A 14 9.86 -11.24 3.53
CA VAL A 14 9.76 -10.09 4.40
C VAL A 14 10.57 -8.93 3.80
N GLU A 15 11.74 -9.22 3.27
CA GLU A 15 12.58 -8.19 2.66
C GLU A 15 11.89 -7.55 1.46
N GLY A 16 11.22 -8.36 0.66
CA GLY A 16 10.49 -7.82 -0.48
C GLY A 16 9.35 -6.91 -0.05
N ILE A 17 8.64 -7.31 0.98
CA ILE A 17 7.56 -6.52 1.54
C ILE A 17 8.10 -5.19 2.07
N LEU A 18 9.19 -5.25 2.83
CA LEU A 18 9.77 -4.05 3.40
C LEU A 18 10.28 -3.11 2.31
N HIS A 19 10.86 -3.68 1.26
CA HIS A 19 11.34 -2.86 0.17
C HIS A 19 10.18 -2.15 -0.53
N ALA A 20 9.11 -2.84 -0.80
CA ALA A 20 7.97 -2.24 -1.45
C ALA A 20 7.33 -1.17 -0.58
N LEU A 21 7.32 -1.38 0.71
CA LEU A 21 6.72 -0.43 1.63
C LEU A 21 7.70 0.59 2.19
N SER A 22 8.86 0.72 1.57
CA SER A 22 9.82 1.73 1.99
C SER A 22 9.49 3.10 1.41
N ASP A 23 8.51 3.19 0.54
CA ASP A 23 8.10 4.44 -0.07
C ASP A 23 6.77 4.86 0.55
N PRO A 24 6.66 6.09 1.06
CA PRO A 24 5.43 6.50 1.74
C PRO A 24 4.19 6.49 0.84
N VAL A 25 4.36 6.73 -0.45
CA VAL A 25 3.22 6.66 -1.36
C VAL A 25 2.74 5.21 -1.46
N ARG A 26 3.67 4.28 -1.54
CA ARG A 26 3.29 2.88 -1.64
C ARG A 26 2.61 2.38 -0.36
N VAL A 27 3.08 2.86 0.80
CA VAL A 27 2.41 2.49 2.05
C VAL A 27 0.99 3.04 2.06
N ALA A 28 0.80 4.27 1.59
CA ALA A 28 -0.52 4.87 1.55
C ALA A 28 -1.45 4.09 0.63
N ILE A 29 -0.96 3.71 -0.54
CA ILE A 29 -1.75 2.93 -1.48
C ILE A 29 -2.15 1.60 -0.85
N PHE A 30 -1.17 0.91 -0.29
CA PHE A 30 -1.44 -0.40 0.28
C PHE A 30 -2.38 -0.32 1.46
N THR A 31 -2.21 0.68 2.32
CA THR A 31 -3.07 0.85 3.48
C THR A 31 -4.51 1.07 3.04
N ASP A 32 -4.68 1.88 2.02
CA ASP A 32 -6.02 2.15 1.53
C ASP A 32 -6.67 0.89 0.97
N LEU A 33 -5.92 0.10 0.23
CA LEU A 33 -6.46 -1.13 -0.31
C LEU A 33 -6.74 -2.16 0.78
N ALA A 34 -5.88 -2.21 1.78
CA ALA A 34 -6.04 -3.17 2.87
C ALA A 34 -7.22 -2.84 3.76
N THR A 35 -7.54 -1.57 3.92
CA THR A 35 -8.64 -1.19 4.80
C THR A 35 -9.97 -1.13 4.09
N SER A 36 -9.96 -1.12 2.76
CA SER A 36 -11.18 -1.01 2.03
C SER A 36 -11.59 -2.35 1.52
N ASP A 37 -12.05 -3.11 1.48
CA ASP A 37 -12.43 -4.38 0.92
C ASP A 37 -12.87 -4.27 -0.53
N CYS A 38 -12.56 -3.17 -1.16
CA CYS A 38 -12.95 -2.96 -2.54
C CYS A 38 -11.76 -2.92 -3.45
N ALA A 39 -11.96 -3.26 -4.69
CA ALA A 39 -10.91 -3.15 -5.67
C ALA A 39 -10.84 -1.72 -6.16
N TYR A 40 -9.63 -1.19 -6.29
CA TYR A 40 -9.43 0.14 -6.80
C TYR A 40 -8.66 0.06 -8.10
N ASN A 41 -8.91 0.98 -8.99
CA ASN A 41 -8.06 1.09 -10.16
C ASN A 41 -7.13 2.27 -9.94
N CYS A 42 -6.13 2.40 -10.79
CA CYS A 42 -5.12 3.44 -10.63
C CYS A 42 -5.71 4.84 -10.73
N SER A 43 -6.68 5.00 -11.61
CA SER A 43 -7.30 6.30 -11.79
C SER A 43 -8.02 6.75 -10.54
N THR A 44 -8.64 5.84 -9.86
CA THR A 44 -9.33 6.15 -8.63
C THR A 44 -8.37 6.70 -7.61
N PHE A 45 -7.20 6.08 -7.53
CA PHE A 45 -6.24 6.50 -6.55
C PHE A 45 -5.68 7.88 -6.82
N LEU A 46 -5.66 8.30 -8.07
CA LEU A 46 -5.18 9.62 -8.38
C LEU A 46 -6.03 10.68 -7.70
N ASN A 47 -7.29 10.38 -7.45
CA ASN A 47 -8.15 11.33 -6.80
C ASN A 47 -8.13 11.23 -5.30
N VAL A 48 -7.59 10.18 -4.78
CA VAL A 48 -7.58 9.97 -3.35
C VAL A 48 -6.40 10.62 -2.68
N THR A 49 -5.25 10.62 -3.32
CA THR A 49 -4.06 11.17 -2.72
C THR A 49 -4.07 12.68 -2.88
N GLU A 50 -3.57 13.37 -1.92
CA GLU A 50 -3.50 14.81 -1.98
C GLU A 50 -2.50 15.28 -3.00
N LYS A 51 -1.42 14.54 -3.18
CA LYS A 51 -0.44 14.90 -4.15
C LYS A 51 -0.83 14.42 -5.49
N LYS A 52 -0.61 15.26 -6.48
CA LYS A 52 -0.88 14.82 -7.83
C LYS A 52 0.27 13.98 -8.28
N ILE A 53 0.03 12.74 -8.55
CA ILE A 53 1.06 11.81 -8.96
C ILE A 53 0.84 11.46 -10.42
N PRO A 54 1.87 11.59 -11.26
CA PRO A 54 1.72 11.23 -12.67
C PRO A 54 1.29 9.77 -12.79
N LYS A 55 0.44 9.51 -13.76
CA LYS A 55 -0.09 8.18 -13.96
C LYS A 55 0.99 7.12 -14.14
N SER A 56 2.05 7.46 -14.86
CA SER A 56 3.12 6.50 -15.05
C SER A 56 3.83 6.19 -13.75
N THR A 57 4.01 7.18 -12.89
CA THR A 57 4.64 6.95 -11.60
C THR A 57 3.74 6.11 -10.72
N LEU A 58 2.45 6.38 -10.75
CA LEU A 58 1.51 5.63 -9.96
C LEU A 58 1.48 4.17 -10.40
N SER A 59 1.52 3.92 -11.71
CA SER A 59 1.57 2.57 -12.23
C SER A 59 2.82 1.84 -11.75
N HIS A 60 3.91 2.55 -11.65
CA HIS A 60 5.15 1.97 -11.19
C HIS A 60 5.03 1.55 -9.73
N HIS A 61 4.35 2.35 -8.92
CA HIS A 61 4.14 2.00 -7.52
C HIS A 61 3.26 0.75 -7.41
N PHE A 62 2.22 0.66 -8.22
CA PHE A 62 1.37 -0.51 -8.20
C PHE A 62 2.13 -1.76 -8.65
N LYS A 63 3.01 -1.59 -9.63
CA LYS A 63 3.82 -2.70 -10.09
C LYS A 63 4.73 -3.20 -8.98
N ALA A 64 5.37 -2.29 -8.25
CA ALA A 64 6.25 -2.67 -7.16
C ALA A 64 5.51 -3.43 -6.07
N LEU A 65 4.30 -2.97 -5.75
CA LEU A 65 3.49 -3.65 -4.75
C LEU A 65 3.07 -5.04 -5.21
N ARG A 66 2.71 -5.15 -6.48
CA ARG A 66 2.28 -6.43 -7.03
C ARG A 66 3.43 -7.45 -7.03
N GLU A 67 4.61 -6.98 -7.42
CA GLU A 67 5.75 -7.89 -7.51
C GLU A 67 6.25 -8.33 -6.14
N ALA A 68 5.96 -7.54 -5.11
CA ALA A 68 6.31 -7.93 -3.76
C ALA A 68 5.29 -8.88 -3.15
N GLY A 69 4.17 -9.08 -3.83
CA GLY A 69 3.14 -9.98 -3.33
C GLY A 69 2.13 -9.30 -2.42
N LEU A 70 2.11 -7.99 -2.39
CA LEU A 70 1.21 -7.26 -1.50
C LEU A 70 -0.17 -7.03 -2.08
N ILE A 71 -0.26 -6.93 -3.39
CA ILE A 71 -1.55 -6.70 -4.03
C ILE A 71 -1.74 -7.63 -5.21
N ARG A 72 -2.99 -7.74 -5.62
CA ARG A 72 -3.35 -8.52 -6.78
C ARG A 72 -4.01 -7.55 -7.75
N ALA A 73 -3.57 -7.58 -8.99
CA ALA A 73 -4.11 -6.71 -10.02
C ALA A 73 -4.84 -7.55 -11.05
N GLU A 74 -6.01 -7.11 -11.44
CA GLU A 74 -6.81 -7.83 -12.39
C GLU A 74 -7.35 -6.87 -13.42
N ARG A 75 -7.16 -7.19 -14.68
CA ARG A 75 -7.66 -6.32 -15.73
C ARG A 75 -9.11 -6.65 -16.03
N ARG A 76 -9.95 -5.64 -16.01
CA ARG A 76 -11.34 -5.81 -16.35
C ARG A 76 -11.68 -4.78 -17.41
N GLY A 77 -11.73 -5.21 -18.65
CA GLY A 77 -11.91 -4.28 -19.75
C GLY A 77 -10.72 -3.36 -19.85
N VAL A 78 -10.94 -2.06 -19.79
CA VAL A 78 -9.87 -1.10 -19.89
C VAL A 78 -9.35 -0.71 -18.52
N GLU A 79 -9.93 -1.25 -17.46
CA GLU A 79 -9.53 -0.86 -16.11
C GLU A 79 -8.70 -1.92 -15.43
N MET A 80 -7.82 -1.47 -14.55
CA MET A 80 -7.03 -2.37 -13.76
C MET A 80 -7.54 -2.28 -12.33
N HIS A 81 -8.05 -3.40 -11.81
CA HIS A 81 -8.59 -3.44 -10.46
C HIS A 81 -7.59 -4.06 -9.50
N ASN A 82 -7.32 -3.38 -8.42
CA ASN A 82 -6.31 -3.82 -7.45
C ASN A 82 -6.93 -4.13 -6.10
N THR A 83 -6.52 -5.23 -5.51
CA THR A 83 -6.98 -5.60 -4.17
C THR A 83 -5.76 -6.01 -3.36
N SER A 84 -5.85 -5.92 -2.04
CA SER A 84 -4.73 -6.32 -1.21
C SER A 84 -4.70 -7.84 -1.05
N ARG A 85 -3.51 -8.35 -0.77
CA ARG A 85 -3.36 -9.76 -0.47
C ARG A 85 -3.10 -9.93 1.01
N CYS A 86 -3.64 -9.04 1.81
CA CYS A 86 -3.44 -9.02 3.24
C CYS A 86 -3.70 -10.35 3.92
N SER A 87 -4.77 -11.01 3.56
CA SER A 87 -5.11 -12.26 4.24
C SER A 87 -4.08 -13.34 3.95
N GLU A 88 -3.54 -13.38 2.74
CA GLU A 88 -2.53 -14.37 2.41
C GLU A 88 -1.25 -14.08 3.16
N ILE A 89 -0.88 -12.80 3.25
CA ILE A 89 0.33 -12.43 3.95
C ILE A 89 0.18 -12.65 5.44
N GLU A 90 -0.99 -12.34 5.97
CA GLU A 90 -1.25 -12.52 7.38
C GLU A 90 -1.15 -13.99 7.75
N SER A 91 -1.57 -14.85 6.86
CA SER A 91 -1.50 -16.28 7.08
C SER A 91 -0.07 -16.75 7.18
N ARG A 92 0.81 -16.18 6.37
CA ARG A 92 2.19 -16.58 6.37
C ARG A 92 3.04 -15.85 7.38
N PHE A 93 2.81 -14.54 7.54
CA PHE A 93 3.57 -13.72 8.47
C PHE A 93 2.60 -12.98 9.40
N PRO A 94 2.04 -13.69 10.39
CA PRO A 94 1.02 -13.07 11.24
C PRO A 94 1.52 -11.82 11.95
N GLY A 95 0.72 -10.78 11.87
CA GLY A 95 1.03 -9.53 12.54
C GLY A 95 1.91 -8.56 11.78
N LEU A 96 2.57 -9.01 10.73
CA LEU A 96 3.51 -8.14 10.03
C LEU A 96 2.82 -6.94 9.40
N ILE A 97 1.80 -7.18 8.61
CA ILE A 97 1.13 -6.09 7.91
C ILE A 97 0.41 -5.17 8.89
N ALA A 98 -0.24 -5.74 9.87
CA ALA A 98 -0.95 -4.92 10.85
C ALA A 98 0.00 -4.00 11.58
N ALA A 99 1.18 -4.49 11.93
CA ALA A 99 2.16 -3.67 12.62
C ALA A 99 2.66 -2.53 11.75
N ILE A 100 2.90 -2.80 10.48
CA ILE A 100 3.38 -1.78 9.57
C ILE A 100 2.33 -0.69 9.35
N ILE A 101 1.09 -1.10 9.12
CA ILE A 101 0.03 -0.15 8.88
C ILE A 101 -0.21 0.70 10.13
N ASN A 102 -0.22 0.07 11.27
CA ASN A 102 -0.45 0.79 12.51
C ASN A 102 0.67 1.78 12.78
N ALA A 103 1.91 1.37 12.58
CA ALA A 103 3.04 2.25 12.79
C ALA A 103 3.00 3.43 11.82
N HIS A 104 2.60 3.17 10.58
CA HIS A 104 2.51 4.24 9.59
C HIS A 104 1.41 5.23 9.97
N LYS A 105 0.29 4.75 10.47
CA LYS A 105 -0.79 5.62 10.89
C LYS A 105 -0.34 6.54 12.01
N ILE A 106 0.37 5.99 12.98
CA ILE A 106 0.89 6.77 14.09
C ILE A 106 1.84 7.83 13.56
N GLN A 107 2.70 7.46 12.63
CA GLN A 107 3.64 8.38 12.05
C GLN A 107 2.94 9.52 11.32
N MET A 108 1.91 9.21 10.55
CA MET A 108 1.21 10.24 9.80
C MET A 108 0.41 11.16 10.71
N GLU A 109 -0.15 10.63 11.78
CA GLU A 109 -0.87 11.46 12.72
C GLU A 109 0.06 12.39 13.44
N SER A 110 1.25 11.93 13.79
CA SER A 110 2.24 12.76 14.43
C SER A 110 2.66 13.86 13.48
N ALA A 111 2.89 13.55 12.24
CA ALA A 111 3.30 14.52 11.26
C ALA A 111 2.24 15.58 11.06
N LYS A 112 0.97 15.18 11.06
CA LYS A 112 -0.09 16.10 10.88
C LYS A 112 -0.21 17.01 12.05
N GLY A 113 -0.06 16.49 13.26
CA GLY A 113 -0.17 17.28 14.45
C GLY A 113 1.04 18.09 14.78
N ALA A 114 2.19 17.74 14.25
CA ALA A 114 3.42 18.41 14.59
C ALA A 114 3.39 19.90 14.34
N GLY A 115 2.77 20.29 13.30
CA GLY A 115 2.74 21.69 12.96
C GLY A 115 1.92 22.53 13.88
N LYS A 116 0.85 21.99 14.41
CA LYS A 116 0.03 22.78 15.27
C LYS A 116 0.01 22.35 16.70
N LYS A 117 0.56 21.25 17.03
CA LYS A 117 0.61 20.83 18.35
C LYS A 117 1.94 20.45 18.80
N ARG A 118 2.93 21.14 18.39
CA ARG A 118 4.22 20.83 18.75
C ARG A 118 4.39 20.87 20.21
N SER A 119 3.80 21.75 20.91
CA SER A 119 4.01 21.84 22.32
C SER A 119 3.38 20.65 23.04
N ALA A 120 2.32 20.19 22.51
CA ALA A 120 1.65 19.08 23.15
C ALA A 120 2.48 17.84 23.10
N ARG A 121 3.29 17.70 22.08
CA ARG A 121 4.05 16.58 21.92
C ARG A 121 5.06 16.35 22.96
N LYS A 122 5.47 17.34 23.63
CA LYS A 122 6.43 17.17 24.59
C LYS A 122 5.94 16.51 25.79
N ALA A 123 4.72 16.39 25.94
CA ALA A 123 4.19 15.75 27.08
C ALA A 123 4.71 14.38 27.28
N LYS A 124 5.42 13.92 26.51
CA LYS A 124 5.84 12.60 26.68
C LYS A 124 7.08 12.45 27.24
#